data_48654466a9d4f3c6a7463d4c4648ba60
#
_entry.id   48654466a9d4f3c6a7463d4c4648ba60
#
_cell.length_a   1.000
_cell.length_b   1.000
_cell.length_c   1.000
_cell.angle_alpha   90.00
_cell.angle_beta   90.00
_cell.angle_gamma   90.00
#
_symmetry.space_group_name_H-M   'P 1'
#
loop_
_entity.id
_entity.type
_entity.pdbx_description
1 polymer ?
#
loop_
_entity_poly.entity_id
_entity_poly.type
_entity_poly.pdbx_seq_one_letter_code
_entity_poly.pdbx_strand_id
1 'polypeptide(L)'
;MKNLYLFLSIFILTISTSFADGHNIKKDGFLSKKFKVTKLSIIEDPTNKIILINNHGQSNFDGKQNFCTSIDQIRNRVSLIDEEINGKKIMLYNLCAHKIVGDMGKKWWFSKKPYEGKSKLDKRVEQNLELVEKLVSLGVPRKQIFVTGHSCGGLTTLLFFSRHPDKAGGGIAYMQACFDRLSKKYKVSKLGLEEGLARFKEKKPAQYDLRSQYNDEILKNLKVPLLAFTHPKDPFEGLTSDWLDQIDGMKRVVISKDYTIDGKKCFKLGKNKSDKFKVKDGHSMDQATCFQYYNPVILEYIGSRI
;
A
#
# COMPACT_ATOMS: atom_id res chain seq x y z
N MET A 1 -28.63 40.92 51.13
CA MET A 1 -27.43 40.18 50.74
C MET A 1 -27.90 39.01 49.86
N LYS A 2 -27.78 39.16 48.56
CA LYS A 2 -28.21 38.14 47.60
C LYS A 2 -26.97 37.46 47.04
N ASN A 3 -26.79 36.17 47.30
CA ASN A 3 -25.71 35.37 46.81
C ASN A 3 -25.95 35.03 45.32
N LEU A 4 -25.06 35.55 44.46
CA LEU A 4 -25.05 35.26 43.03
C LEU A 4 -24.14 34.07 42.82
N TYR A 5 -24.72 32.88 42.57
CA TYR A 5 -23.97 31.70 42.16
C TYR A 5 -23.68 31.79 40.66
N LEU A 6 -22.41 32.01 40.32
CA LEU A 6 -21.91 31.98 38.95
C LEU A 6 -21.69 30.53 38.55
N PHE A 7 -22.61 29.97 37.75
CA PHE A 7 -22.41 28.66 37.11
C PHE A 7 -21.44 28.81 35.93
N LEU A 8 -20.22 28.36 36.14
CA LEU A 8 -19.21 28.24 35.08
C LEU A 8 -19.51 26.95 34.31
N SER A 9 -20.26 27.05 33.21
CA SER A 9 -20.47 25.93 32.29
C SER A 9 -19.20 25.71 31.47
N ILE A 10 -18.41 24.70 31.85
CA ILE A 10 -17.27 24.22 31.05
C ILE A 10 -17.88 23.49 29.86
N PHE A 11 -17.91 24.16 28.71
CA PHE A 11 -18.19 23.55 27.41
C PHE A 11 -16.98 22.70 27.02
N ILE A 12 -16.99 21.41 27.36
CA ILE A 12 -16.06 20.46 26.80
C ILE A 12 -16.45 20.27 25.35
N LEU A 13 -15.79 21.01 24.46
CA LEU A 13 -15.79 20.72 23.02
C LEU A 13 -15.12 19.35 22.83
N THR A 14 -15.91 18.30 22.84
CA THR A 14 -15.52 17.02 22.28
C THR A 14 -15.37 17.23 20.77
N ILE A 15 -14.15 17.50 20.33
CA ILE A 15 -13.78 17.39 18.92
C ILE A 15 -13.89 15.91 18.58
N SER A 16 -15.07 15.46 18.22
CA SER A 16 -15.28 14.20 17.53
C SER A 16 -14.63 14.37 16.16
N THR A 17 -13.34 14.01 16.04
CA THR A 17 -12.74 13.76 14.74
C THR A 17 -13.54 12.61 14.11
N SER A 18 -14.54 12.94 13.32
CA SER A 18 -15.18 11.97 12.44
C SER A 18 -14.08 11.45 11.52
N PHE A 19 -13.65 10.21 11.75
CA PHE A 19 -12.89 9.50 10.73
C PHE A 19 -13.71 9.58 9.44
N ALA A 20 -13.05 10.03 8.35
CA ALA A 20 -13.70 10.20 7.07
C ALA A 20 -14.62 9.02 6.74
N ASP A 21 -15.84 9.31 6.38
CA ASP A 21 -16.86 8.33 5.98
C ASP A 21 -16.26 7.38 4.94
N GLY A 22 -15.99 6.15 5.30
CA GLY A 22 -15.46 5.19 4.35
C GLY A 22 -14.47 4.17 4.89
N HIS A 23 -13.98 4.33 6.11
CA HIS A 23 -13.25 3.28 6.80
C HIS A 23 -14.18 2.13 7.16
N ASN A 24 -13.86 0.93 6.71
CA ASN A 24 -14.49 -0.25 7.25
C ASN A 24 -13.88 -0.58 8.63
N ILE A 25 -14.31 0.17 9.64
CA ILE A 25 -13.82 0.10 11.04
C ILE A 25 -13.82 -1.33 11.59
N LYS A 26 -14.68 -2.22 11.08
CA LYS A 26 -14.72 -3.63 11.50
C LYS A 26 -13.53 -4.45 10.97
N LYS A 27 -12.83 -3.97 9.97
CA LYS A 27 -11.73 -4.66 9.28
C LYS A 27 -10.41 -3.90 9.32
N ASP A 28 -10.45 -2.62 9.69
CA ASP A 28 -9.28 -1.80 9.96
C ASP A 28 -8.76 -2.10 11.35
N GLY A 29 -7.45 -2.16 11.48
CA GLY A 29 -6.81 -2.34 12.77
C GLY A 29 -5.53 -3.14 12.71
N PHE A 30 -4.94 -3.36 13.88
CA PHE A 30 -3.75 -4.20 14.00
C PHE A 30 -4.09 -5.67 13.79
N LEU A 31 -3.28 -6.32 12.97
CA LEU A 31 -3.38 -7.75 12.71
C LEU A 31 -2.46 -8.52 13.67
N SER A 32 -2.96 -9.65 14.16
CA SER A 32 -2.13 -10.68 14.80
C SER A 32 -1.59 -11.68 13.77
N LYS A 33 -0.59 -12.49 14.12
CA LYS A 33 -0.12 -13.64 13.33
C LYS A 33 -1.23 -14.65 12.99
N LYS A 34 -2.33 -14.65 13.76
CA LYS A 34 -3.53 -15.46 13.51
C LYS A 34 -4.61 -14.71 12.68
N PHE A 35 -4.26 -13.63 12.03
CA PHE A 35 -5.16 -12.79 11.21
C PHE A 35 -6.37 -12.19 11.96
N LYS A 36 -6.30 -12.10 13.28
CA LYS A 36 -7.32 -11.40 14.07
C LYS A 36 -7.04 -9.91 14.03
N VAL A 37 -8.10 -9.11 13.88
CA VAL A 37 -8.02 -7.64 13.86
C VAL A 37 -8.35 -7.10 15.26
N THR A 38 -7.47 -6.24 15.77
CA THR A 38 -7.68 -5.44 16.98
C THR A 38 -7.81 -3.98 16.59
N LYS A 39 -8.80 -3.29 17.11
CA LYS A 39 -9.02 -1.87 16.82
C LYS A 39 -7.88 -1.01 17.36
N LEU A 40 -7.61 0.09 16.65
CA LEU A 40 -6.69 1.10 17.11
C LEU A 40 -7.33 1.87 18.29
N SER A 41 -6.79 1.66 19.49
CA SER A 41 -7.20 2.40 20.69
C SER A 41 -5.99 2.98 21.41
N ILE A 42 -5.14 2.12 21.93
CA ILE A 42 -3.90 2.45 22.66
C ILE A 42 -2.80 1.59 22.09
N ILE A 43 -1.60 2.13 21.98
CA ILE A 43 -0.40 1.39 21.63
C ILE A 43 0.47 1.39 22.88
N GLU A 44 0.63 0.22 23.47
CA GLU A 44 1.55 0.04 24.60
C GLU A 44 2.98 0.23 24.12
N ASP A 45 3.76 1.04 24.84
CA ASP A 45 5.16 1.29 24.54
C ASP A 45 5.43 1.72 23.08
N PRO A 46 4.80 2.82 22.60
CA PRO A 46 4.75 3.19 21.19
C PRO A 46 6.13 3.54 20.61
N THR A 47 7.10 3.95 21.45
CA THR A 47 8.47 4.26 21.02
C THR A 47 9.27 3.02 20.64
N ASN A 48 8.85 1.84 21.11
CA ASN A 48 9.45 0.53 20.81
C ASN A 48 8.63 -0.27 19.78
N LYS A 49 7.80 0.41 18.97
CA LYS A 49 7.03 -0.22 17.90
C LYS A 49 7.42 0.34 16.54
N ILE A 50 7.47 -0.53 15.55
CA ILE A 50 7.54 -0.19 14.13
C ILE A 50 6.18 -0.55 13.55
N ILE A 51 5.50 0.41 12.92
CA ILE A 51 4.16 0.19 12.36
C ILE A 51 4.23 0.08 10.85
N LEU A 52 3.82 -1.06 10.30
CA LEU A 52 3.61 -1.24 8.87
C LEU A 52 2.13 -1.01 8.56
N ILE A 53 1.79 0.02 7.80
CA ILE A 53 0.43 0.27 7.31
C ILE A 53 0.26 -0.49 6.00
N ASN A 54 -0.58 -1.52 5.99
CA ASN A 54 -0.84 -2.31 4.79
C ASN A 54 -2.02 -1.75 3.98
N ASN A 55 -1.74 -1.35 2.75
CA ASN A 55 -2.73 -0.99 1.74
C ASN A 55 -2.99 -2.17 0.80
N HIS A 56 -4.23 -2.65 0.77
CA HIS A 56 -4.63 -3.74 -0.14
C HIS A 56 -4.67 -3.30 -1.60
N GLY A 57 -4.68 -4.24 -2.54
CA GLY A 57 -4.88 -4.01 -3.97
C GLY A 57 -6.28 -3.46 -4.30
N GLN A 58 -6.60 -3.39 -5.58
CA GLN A 58 -7.94 -3.02 -6.03
C GLN A 58 -8.96 -4.02 -5.52
N SER A 59 -9.97 -3.57 -4.78
CA SER A 59 -11.12 -4.38 -4.39
C SER A 59 -12.32 -4.15 -5.32
N ASN A 60 -13.09 -5.19 -5.57
CA ASN A 60 -14.38 -5.08 -6.24
C ASN A 60 -15.47 -4.77 -5.20
N PHE A 61 -16.46 -4.00 -5.62
CA PHE A 61 -17.54 -3.51 -4.76
C PHE A 61 -18.71 -4.47 -4.63
N ASP A 62 -18.80 -5.46 -5.51
CA ASP A 62 -19.85 -6.47 -5.49
C ASP A 62 -19.74 -7.45 -4.30
N GLY A 63 -18.84 -7.20 -3.37
CA GLY A 63 -18.62 -8.03 -2.19
C GLY A 63 -17.88 -9.35 -2.46
N LYS A 64 -17.72 -9.74 -3.72
CA LYS A 64 -17.12 -11.03 -4.11
C LYS A 64 -15.60 -11.06 -4.01
N GLN A 65 -14.94 -9.91 -4.03
CA GLN A 65 -13.48 -9.81 -3.90
C GLN A 65 -13.13 -8.69 -2.91
N ASN A 66 -13.18 -9.01 -1.65
CA ASN A 66 -12.76 -8.10 -0.60
C ASN A 66 -11.28 -8.32 -0.26
N PHE A 67 -10.40 -7.68 -1.00
CA PHE A 67 -8.96 -7.82 -0.79
C PHE A 67 -8.49 -7.28 0.55
N CYS A 68 -9.24 -6.43 1.20
CA CYS A 68 -8.93 -5.96 2.54
C CYS A 68 -8.85 -7.09 3.57
N THR A 69 -9.63 -8.15 3.38
CA THR A 69 -9.66 -9.31 4.27
C THR A 69 -9.07 -10.56 3.64
N SER A 70 -8.46 -10.45 2.47
CA SER A 70 -7.81 -11.57 1.81
C SER A 70 -6.52 -11.94 2.52
N ILE A 71 -6.50 -13.09 3.17
CA ILE A 71 -5.31 -13.65 3.82
C ILE A 71 -4.16 -13.78 2.82
N ASP A 72 -4.43 -14.19 1.59
CA ASP A 72 -3.40 -14.35 0.58
C ASP A 72 -2.64 -13.04 0.31
N GLN A 73 -3.32 -11.89 0.31
CA GLN A 73 -2.68 -10.60 0.06
C GLN A 73 -1.85 -10.05 1.21
N ILE A 74 -2.10 -10.50 2.43
CA ILE A 74 -1.41 -9.98 3.63
C ILE A 74 -0.48 -11.01 4.29
N ARG A 75 -0.55 -12.28 3.87
CA ARG A 75 0.16 -13.41 4.50
C ARG A 75 1.64 -13.14 4.74
N ASN A 76 2.34 -12.65 3.73
CA ASN A 76 3.77 -12.42 3.84
C ASN A 76 4.12 -11.18 4.67
N ARG A 77 3.21 -10.22 4.79
CA ARG A 77 3.38 -9.07 5.70
C ARG A 77 3.10 -9.47 7.13
N VAL A 78 2.16 -10.40 7.35
CA VAL A 78 1.88 -10.98 8.67
C VAL A 78 3.09 -11.75 9.21
N SER A 79 3.95 -12.32 8.36
CA SER A 79 5.18 -12.97 8.81
C SER A 79 6.19 -12.01 9.44
N LEU A 80 6.07 -10.71 9.19
CA LEU A 80 6.92 -9.68 9.78
C LEU A 80 6.45 -9.25 11.18
N ILE A 81 5.24 -9.62 11.60
CA ILE A 81 4.72 -9.25 12.93
C ILE A 81 5.63 -9.88 14.01
N ASP A 82 5.95 -9.10 15.02
CA ASP A 82 6.86 -9.41 16.14
C ASP A 82 8.32 -9.65 15.73
N GLU A 83 8.70 -9.47 14.45
CA GLU A 83 10.11 -9.33 14.10
C GLU A 83 10.66 -8.07 14.78
N GLU A 84 11.94 -8.13 15.16
CA GLU A 84 12.57 -7.08 15.94
C GLU A 84 13.73 -6.45 15.16
N ILE A 85 13.77 -5.11 15.16
CA ILE A 85 14.83 -4.31 14.56
C ILE A 85 15.27 -3.26 15.60
N ASN A 86 16.53 -3.28 16.01
CA ASN A 86 17.08 -2.32 16.99
C ASN A 86 16.24 -2.24 18.28
N GLY A 87 15.79 -3.39 18.80
CA GLY A 87 14.95 -3.47 20.01
C GLY A 87 13.49 -3.05 19.81
N LYS A 88 13.04 -2.82 18.56
CA LYS A 88 11.68 -2.39 18.24
C LYS A 88 10.91 -3.48 17.50
N LYS A 89 9.71 -3.78 17.98
CA LYS A 89 8.85 -4.83 17.41
C LYS A 89 7.96 -4.32 16.29
N ILE A 90 7.89 -5.09 15.22
CA ILE A 90 7.00 -4.79 14.09
C ILE A 90 5.55 -5.14 14.43
N MET A 91 4.65 -4.19 14.18
CA MET A 91 3.20 -4.35 14.18
C MET A 91 2.66 -4.05 12.78
N LEU A 92 1.63 -4.77 12.37
CA LEU A 92 0.99 -4.59 11.07
C LEU A 92 -0.42 -4.03 11.25
N TYR A 93 -0.67 -2.83 10.70
CA TYR A 93 -1.99 -2.23 10.63
C TYR A 93 -2.60 -2.46 9.25
N ASN A 94 -3.76 -3.09 9.18
CA ASN A 94 -4.48 -3.30 7.93
C ASN A 94 -5.44 -2.15 7.66
N LEU A 95 -5.17 -1.35 6.64
CA LEU A 95 -6.00 -0.23 6.23
C LEU A 95 -6.95 -0.66 5.11
N CYS A 96 -8.25 -0.65 5.40
CA CYS A 96 -9.29 -1.07 4.47
C CYS A 96 -9.92 0.11 3.74
N ALA A 97 -9.66 0.23 2.47
CA ALA A 97 -10.13 1.33 1.63
C ALA A 97 -11.28 0.95 0.66
N HIS A 98 -11.93 -0.21 0.82
CA HIS A 98 -12.90 -0.68 -0.17
C HIS A 98 -14.22 0.09 -0.14
N LYS A 99 -14.60 0.67 0.99
CA LYS A 99 -15.81 1.49 1.16
C LYS A 99 -15.50 2.98 1.29
N ILE A 100 -14.37 3.45 0.77
CA ILE A 100 -14.12 4.87 0.77
C ILE A 100 -15.24 5.59 0.04
N VAL A 101 -15.95 6.42 0.76
CA VAL A 101 -16.97 7.37 0.31
C VAL A 101 -17.91 6.81 -0.75
N GLY A 102 -19.04 6.30 -0.38
CA GLY A 102 -20.08 5.83 -1.30
C GLY A 102 -19.54 4.83 -2.31
N ASP A 103 -20.07 3.69 -2.33
CA ASP A 103 -19.61 2.54 -3.08
C ASP A 103 -19.88 2.72 -4.59
N MET A 104 -18.98 3.40 -5.30
CA MET A 104 -19.13 3.76 -6.71
C MET A 104 -18.56 2.74 -7.70
N GLY A 105 -18.16 1.56 -7.23
CA GLY A 105 -17.68 0.48 -8.08
C GLY A 105 -16.30 0.71 -8.73
N LYS A 106 -15.96 -0.14 -9.71
CA LYS A 106 -14.66 -0.10 -10.40
C LYS A 106 -14.35 1.21 -11.11
N LYS A 107 -15.36 1.91 -11.57
CA LYS A 107 -15.19 3.18 -12.31
C LYS A 107 -14.49 4.23 -11.47
N TRP A 108 -14.63 4.17 -10.19
CA TRP A 108 -14.08 5.15 -9.30
C TRP A 108 -12.55 5.11 -9.12
N TRP A 109 -11.92 3.97 -9.31
CA TRP A 109 -10.46 3.91 -9.29
C TRP A 109 -9.84 4.80 -10.38
N PHE A 110 -10.54 4.99 -11.48
CA PHE A 110 -10.04 5.61 -12.70
C PHE A 110 -10.78 6.90 -13.07
N SER A 111 -11.64 7.42 -12.19
CA SER A 111 -12.39 8.63 -12.41
C SER A 111 -12.24 9.58 -11.24
N LYS A 112 -11.92 10.82 -11.55
CA LYS A 112 -11.89 11.91 -10.56
C LYS A 112 -13.27 12.52 -10.28
N LYS A 113 -14.23 12.21 -11.16
CA LYS A 113 -15.63 12.61 -10.93
C LYS A 113 -16.14 11.93 -9.70
N PRO A 114 -16.80 11.80 -9.01
CA PRO A 114 -17.70 12.13 -7.97
C PRO A 114 -17.01 12.67 -6.70
N TYR A 115 -15.71 12.77 -6.67
CA TYR A 115 -14.98 13.21 -5.46
C TYR A 115 -14.25 14.52 -5.67
N GLU A 116 -14.93 15.50 -6.25
CA GLU A 116 -14.37 16.87 -6.38
C GLU A 116 -12.97 16.87 -7.04
N GLY A 117 -12.83 16.11 -8.09
CA GLY A 117 -11.56 16.00 -8.82
C GLY A 117 -10.55 15.00 -8.25
N LYS A 118 -10.90 14.23 -7.21
CA LYS A 118 -10.02 13.21 -6.62
C LYS A 118 -10.40 11.81 -7.05
N SER A 119 -9.40 10.97 -7.32
CA SER A 119 -9.60 9.54 -7.54
C SER A 119 -9.67 8.79 -6.21
N LYS A 120 -9.96 7.47 -6.27
CA LYS A 120 -9.85 6.60 -5.10
C LYS A 120 -8.41 6.49 -4.58
N LEU A 121 -7.42 6.59 -5.46
CA LEU A 121 -6.01 6.61 -5.06
C LEU A 121 -5.71 7.86 -4.24
N ASP A 122 -6.19 9.03 -4.69
CA ASP A 122 -6.02 10.29 -3.95
C ASP A 122 -6.63 10.19 -2.55
N LYS A 123 -7.85 9.67 -2.45
CA LYS A 123 -8.51 9.45 -1.15
C LYS A 123 -7.77 8.46 -0.24
N ARG A 124 -7.16 7.42 -0.82
CA ARG A 124 -6.33 6.49 -0.04
C ARG A 124 -5.06 7.13 0.48
N VAL A 125 -4.45 8.05 -0.28
CA VAL A 125 -3.31 8.82 0.20
C VAL A 125 -3.71 9.67 1.40
N GLU A 126 -4.85 10.37 1.32
CA GLU A 126 -5.39 11.15 2.44
C GLU A 126 -5.64 10.27 3.69
N GLN A 127 -6.26 9.11 3.53
CA GLN A 127 -6.49 8.19 4.65
C GLN A 127 -5.20 7.65 5.27
N ASN A 128 -4.16 7.42 4.47
CA ASN A 128 -2.85 7.05 5.02
C ASN A 128 -2.28 8.19 5.85
N LEU A 129 -2.39 9.43 5.38
CA LEU A 129 -1.93 10.60 6.13
C LEU A 129 -2.69 10.74 7.46
N GLU A 130 -4.02 10.65 7.45
CA GLU A 130 -4.84 10.68 8.65
C GLU A 130 -4.44 9.60 9.66
N LEU A 131 -4.21 8.36 9.18
CA LEU A 131 -3.76 7.26 10.03
C LEU A 131 -2.36 7.50 10.59
N VAL A 132 -1.43 7.98 9.79
CA VAL A 132 -0.08 8.33 10.25
C VAL A 132 -0.13 9.38 11.35
N GLU A 133 -0.87 10.47 11.15
CA GLU A 133 -1.02 11.53 12.17
C GLU A 133 -1.68 10.97 13.45
N LYS A 134 -2.64 10.06 13.31
CA LYS A 134 -3.24 9.37 14.45
C LYS A 134 -2.23 8.50 15.20
N LEU A 135 -1.40 7.73 14.51
CA LEU A 135 -0.36 6.91 15.12
C LEU A 135 0.67 7.77 15.85
N VAL A 136 1.06 8.90 15.26
CA VAL A 136 1.95 9.87 15.90
C VAL A 136 1.33 10.48 17.17
N SER A 137 0.03 10.82 17.12
CA SER A 137 -0.69 11.31 18.31
C SER A 137 -0.81 10.28 19.44
N LEU A 138 -0.64 8.98 19.12
CA LEU A 138 -0.55 7.89 20.08
C LEU A 138 0.88 7.59 20.54
N GLY A 139 1.85 8.44 20.17
CA GLY A 139 3.23 8.38 20.62
C GLY A 139 4.19 7.58 19.74
N VAL A 140 3.75 7.07 18.59
CA VAL A 140 4.65 6.37 17.66
C VAL A 140 5.52 7.39 16.91
N PRO A 141 6.86 7.31 16.97
CA PRO A 141 7.73 8.19 16.20
C PRO A 141 7.50 8.05 14.70
N ARG A 142 7.42 9.17 13.95
CA ARG A 142 7.15 9.18 12.51
C ARG A 142 8.07 8.23 11.72
N LYS A 143 9.36 8.25 12.02
CA LYS A 143 10.34 7.39 11.36
C LYS A 143 10.15 5.89 11.61
N GLN A 144 9.32 5.50 12.56
CA GLN A 144 8.96 4.11 12.84
C GLN A 144 7.63 3.69 12.16
N ILE A 145 7.01 4.58 11.36
CA ILE A 145 5.80 4.29 10.61
C ILE A 145 6.16 4.11 9.14
N PHE A 146 5.75 2.98 8.56
CA PHE A 146 6.00 2.64 7.16
C PHE A 146 4.69 2.41 6.42
N VAL A 147 4.54 3.04 5.24
CA VAL A 147 3.38 2.80 4.38
C VAL A 147 3.75 1.70 3.40
N THR A 148 2.94 0.65 3.35
CA THR A 148 3.17 -0.50 2.47
C THR A 148 1.94 -0.84 1.65
N GLY A 149 2.10 -1.49 0.52
CA GLY A 149 0.92 -1.90 -0.24
C GLY A 149 1.20 -2.76 -1.46
N HIS A 150 0.18 -3.51 -1.86
CA HIS A 150 0.19 -4.36 -3.05
C HIS A 150 -0.67 -3.74 -4.15
N SER A 151 -0.25 -3.87 -5.42
CA SER A 151 -1.03 -3.45 -6.57
C SER A 151 -1.42 -1.96 -6.49
N CYS A 152 -2.71 -1.60 -6.51
CA CYS A 152 -3.15 -0.23 -6.24
C CYS A 152 -2.67 0.29 -4.88
N GLY A 153 -2.48 -0.58 -3.89
CA GLY A 153 -1.87 -0.21 -2.61
C GLY A 153 -0.41 0.17 -2.74
N GLY A 154 0.33 -0.52 -3.61
CA GLY A 154 1.72 -0.18 -3.95
C GLY A 154 1.81 1.19 -4.61
N LEU A 155 0.95 1.48 -5.59
CA LEU A 155 0.88 2.80 -6.21
C LEU A 155 0.45 3.89 -5.21
N THR A 156 -0.47 3.58 -4.28
CA THR A 156 -0.83 4.48 -3.17
C THR A 156 0.41 4.81 -2.31
N THR A 157 1.26 3.82 -2.04
CA THR A 157 2.50 4.03 -1.28
C THR A 157 3.43 5.01 -1.98
N LEU A 158 3.64 4.86 -3.29
CA LEU A 158 4.48 5.78 -4.06
C LEU A 158 3.89 7.20 -4.08
N LEU A 159 2.59 7.34 -4.33
CA LEU A 159 1.89 8.63 -4.29
C LEU A 159 1.91 9.27 -2.90
N PHE A 160 1.81 8.49 -1.84
CA PHE A 160 1.91 9.02 -0.49
C PHE A 160 3.24 9.74 -0.27
N PHE A 161 4.35 9.13 -0.64
CA PHE A 161 5.67 9.73 -0.45
C PHE A 161 6.01 10.81 -1.48
N SER A 162 5.40 10.82 -2.65
CA SER A 162 5.54 11.94 -3.58
C SER A 162 4.85 13.22 -3.08
N ARG A 163 3.82 13.08 -2.24
CA ARG A 163 3.03 14.20 -1.67
C ARG A 163 3.44 14.55 -0.23
N HIS A 164 3.91 13.57 0.52
CA HIS A 164 4.18 13.66 1.95
C HIS A 164 5.50 12.98 2.32
N PRO A 165 6.65 13.48 1.81
CA PRO A 165 7.94 12.79 1.92
C PRO A 165 8.45 12.66 3.36
N ASP A 166 8.06 13.55 4.26
CA ASP A 166 8.50 13.64 5.66
C ASP A 166 7.49 13.07 6.67
N LYS A 167 6.35 12.57 6.20
CA LYS A 167 5.25 12.17 7.09
C LYS A 167 5.38 10.76 7.67
N ALA A 168 6.24 9.91 7.13
CA ALA A 168 6.52 8.57 7.63
C ALA A 168 7.98 8.18 7.39
N GLY A 169 8.45 7.09 8.01
CA GLY A 169 9.84 6.64 7.95
C GLY A 169 10.25 6.10 6.59
N GLY A 170 9.33 5.47 5.85
CA GLY A 170 9.61 4.92 4.53
C GLY A 170 8.43 4.13 3.97
N GLY A 171 8.59 3.62 2.74
CA GLY A 171 7.54 2.89 2.05
C GLY A 171 8.03 1.63 1.34
N ILE A 172 7.14 0.63 1.27
CA ILE A 172 7.40 -0.64 0.59
C ILE A 172 6.27 -0.92 -0.39
N ALA A 173 6.56 -0.86 -1.69
CA ALA A 173 5.60 -1.11 -2.75
C ALA A 173 5.76 -2.52 -3.33
N TYR A 174 4.69 -3.29 -3.35
CA TYR A 174 4.69 -4.64 -3.91
C TYR A 174 3.87 -4.65 -5.20
N MET A 175 4.51 -5.01 -6.32
CA MET A 175 3.85 -5.14 -7.64
C MET A 175 2.90 -3.95 -7.91
N GLN A 176 3.41 -2.73 -7.73
CA GLN A 176 2.65 -1.49 -7.84
C GLN A 176 2.00 -1.38 -9.23
N ALA A 177 0.71 -1.48 -9.27
CA ALA A 177 -0.09 -1.37 -10.49
C ALA A 177 -1.55 -1.10 -10.13
N CYS A 178 -2.18 -0.15 -10.80
CA CYS A 178 -3.58 0.15 -10.50
C CYS A 178 -4.45 0.27 -11.75
N PHE A 179 -3.85 0.33 -12.92
CA PHE A 179 -4.54 0.50 -14.19
C PHE A 179 -4.77 -0.85 -14.88
N ASP A 180 -5.13 -0.87 -16.15
CA ASP A 180 -5.43 -2.10 -16.88
C ASP A 180 -4.17 -3.00 -17.01
N ARG A 181 -4.35 -4.22 -17.47
CA ARG A 181 -3.28 -5.21 -17.68
C ARG A 181 -2.40 -4.82 -18.88
N LEU A 182 -1.58 -3.81 -18.72
CA LEU A 182 -0.76 -3.21 -19.77
C LEU A 182 0.12 -4.24 -20.47
N SER A 183 0.91 -4.96 -19.71
CA SER A 183 1.85 -5.93 -20.26
C SER A 183 1.16 -7.03 -21.06
N LYS A 184 0.05 -7.58 -20.54
CA LYS A 184 -0.67 -8.69 -21.19
C LYS A 184 -1.66 -8.22 -22.24
N LYS A 185 -2.52 -7.24 -21.93
CA LYS A 185 -3.66 -6.87 -22.77
C LYS A 185 -3.23 -6.04 -23.98
N TYR A 186 -2.28 -5.16 -23.81
CA TYR A 186 -1.77 -4.29 -24.86
C TYR A 186 -0.44 -4.80 -25.45
N LYS A 187 -0.05 -6.03 -25.06
CA LYS A 187 1.05 -6.78 -25.64
C LYS A 187 2.41 -6.08 -25.56
N VAL A 188 2.64 -5.27 -24.51
CA VAL A 188 3.91 -4.54 -24.33
C VAL A 188 5.12 -5.48 -24.47
N SER A 189 5.06 -6.69 -23.90
CA SER A 189 6.15 -7.68 -24.00
C SER A 189 6.44 -8.17 -25.43
N LYS A 190 5.47 -8.00 -26.35
CA LYS A 190 5.59 -8.43 -27.76
C LYS A 190 5.88 -7.27 -28.70
N LEU A 191 5.27 -6.14 -28.46
CA LEU A 191 5.26 -4.99 -29.38
C LEU A 191 6.24 -3.89 -28.96
N GLY A 192 6.78 -3.98 -27.74
CA GLY A 192 7.54 -2.92 -27.10
C GLY A 192 6.68 -1.96 -26.28
N LEU A 193 7.37 -1.15 -25.47
CA LEU A 193 6.74 -0.25 -24.52
C LEU A 193 5.90 0.84 -25.23
N GLU A 194 6.48 1.50 -26.23
CA GLU A 194 5.86 2.62 -26.92
C GLU A 194 4.56 2.22 -27.61
N GLU A 195 4.59 1.19 -28.46
CA GLU A 195 3.41 0.72 -29.17
C GLU A 195 2.33 0.16 -28.21
N GLY A 196 2.74 -0.55 -27.15
CA GLY A 196 1.81 -1.05 -26.14
C GLY A 196 1.11 0.09 -25.39
N LEU A 197 1.82 1.16 -25.02
CA LEU A 197 1.24 2.35 -24.39
C LEU A 197 0.34 3.13 -25.35
N ALA A 198 0.71 3.26 -26.63
CA ALA A 198 -0.14 3.90 -27.65
C ALA A 198 -1.49 3.18 -27.79
N ARG A 199 -1.49 1.84 -27.82
CA ARG A 199 -2.71 1.02 -27.83
C ARG A 199 -3.53 1.17 -26.56
N PHE A 200 -2.88 1.34 -25.43
CA PHE A 200 -3.58 1.60 -24.17
C PHE A 200 -4.26 2.95 -24.19
N LYS A 201 -3.55 4.00 -24.64
CA LYS A 201 -4.08 5.36 -24.80
C LYS A 201 -5.31 5.39 -25.70
N GLU A 202 -5.22 4.74 -26.87
CA GLU A 202 -6.34 4.62 -27.82
C GLU A 202 -7.58 3.99 -27.18
N LYS A 203 -7.40 2.85 -26.48
CA LYS A 203 -8.52 2.07 -25.94
C LYS A 203 -9.04 2.55 -24.59
N LYS A 204 -8.24 3.25 -23.82
CA LYS A 204 -8.54 3.68 -22.44
C LYS A 204 -7.91 5.05 -22.14
N PRO A 205 -8.23 6.10 -22.91
CA PRO A 205 -7.56 7.40 -22.79
C PRO A 205 -7.58 7.95 -21.37
N ALA A 206 -8.72 7.98 -20.70
CA ALA A 206 -8.81 8.53 -19.34
C ALA A 206 -7.98 7.74 -18.30
N GLN A 207 -7.80 6.43 -18.49
CA GLN A 207 -6.92 5.65 -17.61
C GLN A 207 -5.45 5.88 -17.94
N TYR A 208 -5.13 6.01 -19.21
CA TYR A 208 -3.79 6.36 -19.66
C TYR A 208 -3.36 7.72 -19.11
N ASP A 209 -4.19 8.74 -19.27
CA ASP A 209 -3.89 10.10 -18.82
C ASP A 209 -3.70 10.16 -17.30
N LEU A 210 -4.57 9.49 -16.55
CA LEU A 210 -4.46 9.44 -15.09
C LEU A 210 -3.20 8.67 -14.63
N ARG A 211 -2.85 7.56 -15.31
CA ARG A 211 -1.62 6.83 -15.06
C ARG A 211 -0.39 7.70 -15.33
N SER A 212 -0.35 8.37 -16.47
CA SER A 212 0.74 9.27 -16.84
C SER A 212 0.88 10.38 -15.82
N GLN A 213 -0.22 11.04 -15.45
CA GLN A 213 -0.22 12.09 -14.43
C GLN A 213 0.39 11.61 -13.09
N TYR A 214 0.03 10.41 -12.62
CA TYR A 214 0.57 9.89 -11.36
C TYR A 214 2.03 9.48 -11.48
N ASN A 215 2.43 8.88 -12.59
CA ASN A 215 3.83 8.53 -12.80
C ASN A 215 4.71 9.79 -12.88
N ASP A 216 4.27 10.81 -13.61
CA ASP A 216 4.96 12.10 -13.71
C ASP A 216 5.06 12.80 -12.35
N GLU A 217 3.98 12.78 -11.56
CA GLU A 217 3.96 13.30 -10.20
C GLU A 217 4.99 12.58 -9.30
N ILE A 218 5.02 11.24 -9.37
CA ILE A 218 5.95 10.43 -8.59
C ILE A 218 7.39 10.71 -9.02
N LEU A 219 7.68 10.69 -10.31
CA LEU A 219 9.02 10.97 -10.84
C LEU A 219 9.53 12.34 -10.42
N LYS A 220 8.66 13.34 -10.45
CA LYS A 220 9.01 14.70 -10.08
C LYS A 220 9.25 14.90 -8.58
N ASN A 221 8.39 14.33 -7.75
CA ASN A 221 8.27 14.71 -6.35
C ASN A 221 8.81 13.67 -5.36
N LEU A 222 8.93 12.41 -5.76
CA LEU A 222 9.43 11.36 -4.86
C LEU A 222 10.95 11.47 -4.73
N LYS A 223 11.41 11.87 -3.54
CA LYS A 223 12.83 12.12 -3.22
C LYS A 223 13.30 11.36 -1.99
N VAL A 224 12.48 10.46 -1.47
CA VAL A 224 12.84 9.66 -0.30
C VAL A 224 13.15 8.22 -0.70
N PRO A 225 14.11 7.57 -0.04
CA PRO A 225 14.42 6.18 -0.32
C PRO A 225 13.21 5.28 -0.04
N LEU A 226 12.80 4.51 -1.05
CA LEU A 226 11.73 3.52 -0.95
C LEU A 226 12.20 2.15 -1.44
N LEU A 227 11.50 1.10 -1.01
CA LEU A 227 11.69 -0.27 -1.48
C LEU A 227 10.52 -0.67 -2.39
N ALA A 228 10.83 -1.13 -3.60
CA ALA A 228 9.82 -1.64 -4.53
C ALA A 228 10.16 -3.05 -5.00
N PHE A 229 9.17 -3.95 -4.96
CA PHE A 229 9.27 -5.28 -5.56
C PHE A 229 8.50 -5.32 -6.88
N THR A 230 9.13 -5.78 -7.93
CA THR A 230 8.55 -5.90 -9.27
C THR A 230 8.81 -7.28 -9.87
N HIS A 231 8.04 -7.65 -10.88
CA HIS A 231 8.25 -8.91 -11.62
C HIS A 231 8.03 -8.68 -13.11
N PRO A 232 8.95 -9.06 -14.01
CA PRO A 232 8.84 -8.79 -15.45
C PRO A 232 7.65 -9.48 -16.12
N LYS A 233 7.14 -10.56 -15.53
CA LYS A 233 5.90 -11.25 -15.99
C LYS A 233 4.64 -10.80 -15.25
N ASP A 234 4.65 -9.64 -14.60
CA ASP A 234 3.44 -9.01 -14.10
C ASP A 234 2.54 -8.62 -15.29
N PRO A 235 1.30 -9.14 -15.37
CA PRO A 235 0.41 -8.84 -16.50
C PRO A 235 -0.08 -7.40 -16.53
N PHE A 236 0.06 -6.65 -15.44
CA PHE A 236 -0.29 -5.23 -15.34
C PHE A 236 0.88 -4.37 -15.80
N GLU A 237 1.81 -4.08 -14.95
CA GLU A 237 2.93 -3.20 -15.27
C GLU A 237 4.16 -3.93 -15.83
N GLY A 238 4.48 -5.13 -15.39
CA GLY A 238 5.57 -5.94 -15.96
C GLY A 238 6.80 -5.12 -16.37
N LEU A 239 7.10 -5.12 -17.66
CA LEU A 239 8.20 -4.35 -18.23
C LEU A 239 8.01 -2.83 -18.18
N THR A 240 6.77 -2.35 -17.97
CA THR A 240 6.52 -0.90 -17.83
C THR A 240 6.85 -0.36 -16.44
N SER A 241 7.40 -1.18 -15.54
CA SER A 241 7.84 -0.73 -14.21
C SER A 241 9.26 -0.15 -14.20
N ASP A 242 9.98 -0.16 -15.32
CA ASP A 242 11.39 0.26 -15.39
C ASP A 242 11.56 1.77 -15.14
N TRP A 243 10.49 2.56 -15.26
CA TRP A 243 10.52 3.98 -14.89
C TRP A 243 10.85 4.22 -13.41
N LEU A 244 10.64 3.22 -12.54
CA LEU A 244 11.03 3.31 -11.13
C LEU A 244 12.54 3.47 -10.92
N ASP A 245 13.35 3.00 -11.85
CA ASP A 245 14.82 3.12 -11.78
C ASP A 245 15.30 4.56 -11.99
N GLN A 246 14.41 5.45 -12.47
CA GLN A 246 14.69 6.88 -12.63
C GLN A 246 14.48 7.67 -11.32
N ILE A 247 13.93 7.03 -10.28
CA ILE A 247 13.67 7.68 -8.99
C ILE A 247 14.91 7.53 -8.12
N ASP A 248 15.48 8.67 -7.75
CA ASP A 248 16.63 8.69 -6.86
C ASP A 248 16.32 8.06 -5.49
N GLY A 249 17.21 7.18 -5.04
CA GLY A 249 17.03 6.44 -3.79
C GLY A 249 16.02 5.28 -3.84
N MET A 250 15.40 4.98 -4.99
CA MET A 250 14.54 3.80 -5.13
C MET A 250 15.35 2.50 -5.13
N LYS A 251 15.19 1.66 -4.12
CA LYS A 251 15.70 0.27 -4.13
C LYS A 251 14.67 -0.63 -4.80
N ARG A 252 14.80 -0.85 -6.12
CA ARG A 252 13.93 -1.78 -6.84
C ARG A 252 14.49 -3.20 -6.84
N VAL A 253 13.73 -4.14 -6.31
CA VAL A 253 14.01 -5.58 -6.35
C VAL A 253 13.20 -6.21 -7.48
N VAL A 254 13.87 -6.58 -8.56
CA VAL A 254 13.26 -7.27 -9.69
C VAL A 254 13.29 -8.77 -9.41
N ILE A 255 12.13 -9.34 -9.06
CA ILE A 255 11.99 -10.76 -8.77
C ILE A 255 11.94 -11.52 -10.09
N SER A 256 13.04 -12.17 -10.46
CA SER A 256 13.18 -12.96 -11.69
C SER A 256 13.62 -14.39 -11.38
N LYS A 257 13.73 -15.22 -12.43
CA LYS A 257 14.24 -16.58 -12.27
C LYS A 257 15.65 -16.65 -11.67
N ASP A 258 16.43 -15.59 -11.85
CA ASP A 258 17.82 -15.52 -11.41
C ASP A 258 17.98 -14.84 -10.04
N TYR A 259 16.90 -14.23 -9.51
CA TYR A 259 16.94 -13.61 -8.20
C TYR A 259 16.75 -14.66 -7.10
N THR A 260 17.74 -14.78 -6.23
CA THR A 260 17.74 -15.72 -5.10
C THR A 260 18.15 -15.03 -3.81
N ILE A 261 17.59 -15.52 -2.68
CA ILE A 261 18.06 -15.22 -1.32
C ILE A 261 18.41 -16.56 -0.68
N ASP A 262 19.63 -16.71 -0.18
CA ASP A 262 20.14 -17.94 0.42
C ASP A 262 19.91 -19.17 -0.48
N GLY A 263 20.15 -19.03 -1.77
CA GLY A 263 19.93 -20.09 -2.78
C GLY A 263 18.46 -20.41 -3.06
N LYS A 264 17.49 -19.73 -2.44
CA LYS A 264 16.06 -20.00 -2.61
C LYS A 264 15.43 -19.04 -3.60
N LYS A 265 14.58 -19.56 -4.47
CA LYS A 265 13.89 -18.83 -5.54
C LYS A 265 12.39 -18.85 -5.33
N CYS A 266 11.74 -17.70 -5.49
CA CYS A 266 10.29 -17.57 -5.41
C CYS A 266 9.74 -16.95 -6.70
N PHE A 267 9.82 -17.68 -7.83
CA PHE A 267 9.41 -17.13 -9.13
C PHE A 267 8.71 -18.12 -10.06
N LYS A 268 8.47 -19.37 -9.65
CA LYS A 268 7.78 -20.34 -10.50
C LYS A 268 6.33 -19.92 -10.71
N LEU A 269 5.94 -19.74 -11.96
CA LEU A 269 4.57 -19.45 -12.33
C LEU A 269 3.79 -20.76 -12.56
N GLY A 270 2.59 -20.86 -12.02
CA GLY A 270 1.73 -22.03 -12.20
C GLY A 270 0.42 -21.93 -11.45
N LYS A 271 -0.54 -22.77 -11.83
CA LYS A 271 -1.90 -22.74 -11.25
C LYS A 271 -2.02 -23.56 -9.95
N ASN A 272 -1.04 -24.39 -9.63
CA ASN A 272 -1.12 -25.24 -8.45
C ASN A 272 -0.81 -24.44 -7.19
N LYS A 273 -1.85 -24.14 -6.41
CA LYS A 273 -1.75 -23.36 -5.17
C LYS A 273 -1.11 -24.10 -4.00
N SER A 274 -1.01 -25.43 -4.07
CA SER A 274 -0.38 -26.24 -3.01
C SER A 274 1.15 -26.11 -3.00
N ASP A 275 1.74 -25.72 -4.12
CA ASP A 275 3.18 -25.50 -4.21
C ASP A 275 3.52 -24.06 -3.76
N LYS A 276 4.17 -23.95 -2.59
CA LYS A 276 4.60 -22.66 -2.01
C LYS A 276 5.56 -21.84 -2.87
N PHE A 277 6.18 -22.45 -3.87
CA PHE A 277 7.08 -21.81 -4.83
C PHE A 277 6.39 -21.40 -6.12
N LYS A 278 5.10 -21.67 -6.27
CA LYS A 278 4.31 -21.32 -7.45
C LYS A 278 3.34 -20.19 -7.14
N VAL A 279 3.24 -19.26 -8.07
CA VAL A 279 2.28 -18.16 -8.07
C VAL A 279 1.49 -18.16 -9.37
N LYS A 280 0.32 -17.55 -9.35
CA LYS A 280 -0.59 -17.49 -10.52
C LYS A 280 0.05 -16.71 -11.68
N ASP A 281 0.65 -15.60 -11.38
CA ASP A 281 1.33 -14.68 -12.31
C ASP A 281 2.32 -13.78 -11.53
N GLY A 282 3.09 -12.97 -12.24
CA GLY A 282 4.04 -12.06 -11.61
C GLY A 282 3.42 -11.04 -10.68
N HIS A 283 2.15 -10.67 -10.89
CA HIS A 283 1.43 -9.74 -10.02
C HIS A 283 1.07 -10.32 -8.64
N SER A 284 1.03 -11.63 -8.54
CA SER A 284 0.72 -12.33 -7.30
C SER A 284 1.97 -12.81 -6.56
N MET A 285 3.15 -12.36 -6.94
CA MET A 285 4.43 -12.84 -6.40
C MET A 285 4.53 -12.65 -4.89
N ASP A 286 4.13 -11.50 -4.37
CA ASP A 286 4.15 -11.18 -2.94
C ASP A 286 3.08 -11.94 -2.13
N GLN A 287 2.22 -12.72 -2.79
CA GLN A 287 1.20 -13.57 -2.15
C GLN A 287 1.67 -15.02 -1.99
N ALA A 288 2.75 -15.41 -2.65
CA ALA A 288 3.33 -16.74 -2.51
C ALA A 288 3.99 -16.92 -1.14
N THR A 289 3.83 -18.10 -0.52
CA THR A 289 4.42 -18.39 0.79
C THR A 289 5.94 -18.19 0.79
N CYS A 290 6.61 -18.56 -0.29
CA CYS A 290 8.06 -18.41 -0.42
C CYS A 290 8.52 -16.94 -0.46
N PHE A 291 7.64 -15.97 -0.65
CA PHE A 291 8.02 -14.56 -0.62
C PHE A 291 8.63 -14.13 0.72
N GLN A 292 8.36 -14.86 1.79
CA GLN A 292 9.01 -14.65 3.09
C GLN A 292 10.54 -14.74 3.03
N TYR A 293 11.11 -15.37 2.01
CA TYR A 293 12.56 -15.39 1.78
C TYR A 293 13.12 -13.99 1.46
N TYR A 294 12.26 -13.01 1.13
CA TYR A 294 12.63 -11.61 0.95
C TYR A 294 12.51 -10.77 2.23
N ASN A 295 12.05 -11.35 3.34
CA ASN A 295 11.97 -10.64 4.62
C ASN A 295 13.31 -10.00 5.03
N PRO A 296 14.49 -10.64 4.88
CA PRO A 296 15.77 -10.00 5.21
C PRO A 296 15.97 -8.67 4.49
N VAL A 297 15.61 -8.57 3.20
CA VAL A 297 15.70 -7.32 2.42
C VAL A 297 14.76 -6.25 2.95
N ILE A 298 13.56 -6.65 3.41
CA ILE A 298 12.57 -5.76 3.99
C ILE A 298 13.06 -5.25 5.35
N LEU A 299 13.56 -6.15 6.21
CA LEU A 299 14.06 -5.82 7.55
C LEU A 299 15.29 -4.91 7.47
N GLU A 300 16.24 -5.20 6.55
CA GLU A 300 17.39 -4.35 6.27
C GLU A 300 16.96 -2.94 5.84
N TYR A 301 15.99 -2.84 4.91
CA TYR A 301 15.47 -1.55 4.48
C TYR A 301 14.84 -0.78 5.64
N ILE A 302 13.98 -1.42 6.43
CA ILE A 302 13.36 -0.78 7.59
C ILE A 302 14.45 -0.31 8.57
N GLY A 303 15.42 -1.17 8.89
CA GLY A 303 16.52 -0.87 9.82
C GLY A 303 17.38 0.31 9.38
N SER A 304 17.57 0.49 8.08
CA SER A 304 18.31 1.64 7.53
C SER A 304 17.56 2.98 7.64
N ARG A 305 16.27 2.96 8.04
CA ARG A 305 15.39 4.15 8.09
C ARG A 305 15.04 4.62 9.49
N ILE A 306 15.34 3.82 10.53
CA ILE A 306 14.95 4.09 11.94
C ILE A 306 16.15 4.39 12.84
#